data_f250b0f8df2bb0cce6ad43f74d06c3a6
#
_entry.id   f250b0f8df2bb0cce6ad43f74d06c3a6
#
_cell.length_a   1.000
_cell.length_b   1.000
_cell.length_c   1.000
_cell.angle_alpha   90.00
_cell.angle_beta   90.00
_cell.angle_gamma   90.00
#
_symmetry.space_group_name_H-M   'P 1'
#
loop_
_entity.id
_entity.type
_entity.pdbx_description
1 polymer ?
#
loop_
_entity_poly.entity_id
_entity_poly.type
_entity_poly.pdbx_seq_one_letter_code
_entity_poly.pdbx_strand_id
1 'polypeptide(L)'
;MKRINNLILALAGLFAVACADTFEERYDLAVNTDRYSVTAEAGKLPVTVYCSGAWTAQLTAESAWATLDRTAGSGITTIRLNYADNPGLTRSVGVVLRGSGLEKTVTVVQKAGITAPELIFLSKDLAFANGAYKGTAAFETNLPDELLRDVVPAVTYAAEGDAWISDVVYHADDAEAGETEIPLARRGLITFATAANATGEPRTATVGFSVTDADGNVFGD
;
A
#
# COMPACT_ATOMS: atom_id res chain seq x y z
N MET A 1 45.69 -16.18 80.92
CA MET A 1 44.95 -15.30 80.01
C MET A 1 45.66 -15.27 78.69
N LYS A 2 45.36 -16.21 77.82
CA LYS A 2 45.78 -16.29 76.43
C LYS A 2 45.02 -17.45 75.82
N ARG A 3 43.91 -17.22 75.04
CA ARG A 3 43.28 -18.16 74.11
C ARG A 3 41.86 -17.72 73.75
N ILE A 4 41.64 -16.51 73.31
CA ILE A 4 40.37 -16.07 72.76
C ILE A 4 40.61 -15.08 71.58
N ASN A 5 41.56 -15.35 70.71
CA ASN A 5 41.76 -14.42 69.58
C ASN A 5 41.82 -15.12 68.15
N ASN A 6 41.55 -16.42 68.09
CA ASN A 6 41.68 -17.12 66.77
C ASN A 6 40.38 -17.67 66.21
N LEU A 7 39.18 -17.18 66.63
CA LEU A 7 37.90 -17.69 66.13
C LEU A 7 37.06 -16.67 65.40
N ILE A 8 37.58 -15.52 65.07
CA ILE A 8 36.83 -14.44 64.35
C ILE A 8 37.32 -14.25 62.90
N LEU A 9 38.37 -14.96 62.50
CA LEU A 9 38.95 -14.73 61.14
C LEU A 9 38.53 -15.80 60.08
N ALA A 10 37.60 -16.71 60.39
CA ALA A 10 37.18 -17.79 59.47
C ALA A 10 35.73 -17.62 58.97
N LEU A 11 35.03 -16.51 59.23
CA LEU A 11 33.63 -16.30 58.79
C LEU A 11 33.44 -15.12 57.83
N ALA A 12 34.49 -14.56 57.29
CA ALA A 12 34.42 -13.44 56.33
C ALA A 12 34.70 -13.83 54.89
N GLY A 13 34.75 -15.13 54.57
CA GLY A 13 35.13 -15.63 53.24
C GLY A 13 34.04 -16.34 52.41
N LEU A 14 32.76 -16.22 52.81
CA LEU A 14 31.71 -17.03 52.13
C LEU A 14 30.53 -16.23 51.57
N PHE A 15 30.66 -14.94 51.25
CA PHE A 15 29.61 -14.17 50.60
C PHE A 15 30.16 -13.39 49.40
N ALA A 16 30.69 -14.08 48.42
CA ALA A 16 30.97 -13.47 47.12
C ALA A 16 30.82 -14.49 45.99
N VAL A 17 29.73 -15.26 46.01
CA VAL A 17 29.14 -15.76 44.76
C VAL A 17 27.84 -15.01 44.61
N ALA A 18 27.92 -13.74 44.29
CA ALA A 18 26.85 -13.05 43.60
C ALA A 18 26.75 -13.75 42.24
N CYS A 19 25.79 -14.64 42.10
CA CYS A 19 25.28 -14.97 40.78
C CYS A 19 24.87 -13.66 40.13
N ALA A 20 25.77 -13.09 39.34
CA ALA A 20 25.38 -12.18 38.28
C ALA A 20 24.67 -13.06 37.22
N ASP A 21 23.45 -13.49 37.53
CA ASP A 21 22.53 -13.88 36.49
C ASP A 21 22.30 -12.63 35.65
N THR A 22 23.14 -12.44 34.66
CA THR A 22 22.86 -11.52 33.56
C THR A 22 21.65 -12.09 32.87
N PHE A 23 20.48 -11.58 33.24
CA PHE A 23 19.23 -11.88 32.53
C PHE A 23 19.39 -11.29 31.14
N GLU A 24 19.85 -12.08 30.17
CA GLU A 24 19.85 -11.71 28.77
C GLU A 24 18.41 -11.83 28.27
N GLU A 25 17.76 -10.69 28.08
CA GLU A 25 16.48 -10.67 27.39
C GLU A 25 16.66 -11.26 25.98
N ARG A 26 16.03 -12.40 25.73
CA ARG A 26 16.03 -13.06 24.43
C ARG A 26 14.73 -12.75 23.70
N TYR A 27 14.87 -12.14 22.55
CA TYR A 27 13.76 -11.93 21.62
C TYR A 27 13.91 -12.86 20.44
N ASP A 28 12.90 -13.66 20.14
CA ASP A 28 12.91 -14.49 18.92
C ASP A 28 12.76 -13.60 17.70
N LEU A 29 11.66 -12.88 17.56
CA LEU A 29 11.47 -11.77 16.62
C LEU A 29 10.27 -10.93 17.07
N ALA A 30 10.49 -9.65 17.31
CA ALA A 30 9.45 -8.69 17.65
C ALA A 30 9.71 -7.32 17.02
N VAL A 31 8.70 -6.48 17.00
CA VAL A 31 8.73 -5.10 16.54
C VAL A 31 8.04 -4.20 17.56
N ASN A 32 8.36 -2.93 17.57
CA ASN A 32 7.74 -1.97 18.49
C ASN A 32 6.26 -1.69 18.18
N THR A 33 5.86 -1.81 16.92
CA THR A 33 4.45 -1.82 16.47
C THR A 33 4.35 -2.49 15.10
N ASP A 34 3.21 -3.08 14.78
CA ASP A 34 2.93 -3.77 13.54
C ASP A 34 2.23 -2.89 12.49
N ARG A 35 1.78 -1.68 12.89
CA ARG A 35 1.11 -0.73 11.99
C ARG A 35 1.51 0.71 12.30
N TYR A 36 1.87 1.44 11.25
CA TYR A 36 2.13 2.88 11.28
C TYR A 36 1.24 3.62 10.30
N SER A 37 0.91 4.86 10.63
CA SER A 37 0.33 5.83 9.71
C SER A 37 1.26 7.04 9.62
N VAL A 38 1.64 7.42 8.40
CA VAL A 38 2.51 8.58 8.14
C VAL A 38 1.77 9.58 7.25
N THR A 39 2.24 10.84 7.25
CA THR A 39 1.67 11.91 6.44
C THR A 39 1.96 11.69 4.95
N ALA A 40 1.31 12.48 4.09
CA ALA A 40 1.56 12.47 2.65
C ALA A 40 2.98 12.92 2.28
N GLU A 41 3.59 13.79 3.09
CA GLU A 41 4.94 14.33 2.85
C GLU A 41 6.01 13.24 2.95
N ALA A 42 7.09 13.39 2.18
CA ALA A 42 8.25 12.52 2.23
C ALA A 42 8.86 12.46 3.64
N GLY A 43 9.38 11.29 4.01
CA GLY A 43 9.94 11.16 5.34
C GLY A 43 10.74 9.87 5.57
N LYS A 44 11.06 9.66 6.85
CA LYS A 44 11.78 8.48 7.34
C LYS A 44 11.09 7.95 8.57
N LEU A 45 10.64 6.70 8.51
CA LEU A 45 9.99 6.03 9.62
C LEU A 45 10.97 5.07 10.29
N PRO A 46 11.31 5.24 11.58
CA PRO A 46 12.09 4.28 12.32
C PRO A 46 11.24 3.10 12.75
N VAL A 47 11.71 1.88 12.49
CA VAL A 47 11.12 0.62 12.94
C VAL A 47 12.16 -0.14 13.73
N THR A 48 11.89 -0.40 14.99
CA THR A 48 12.81 -1.15 15.84
C THR A 48 12.51 -2.64 15.77
N VAL A 49 13.52 -3.40 15.38
CA VAL A 49 13.51 -4.86 15.31
C VAL A 49 14.18 -5.40 16.59
N TYR A 50 13.48 -6.24 17.31
CA TYR A 50 13.97 -6.97 18.46
C TYR A 50 14.19 -8.42 18.06
N CYS A 51 15.45 -8.85 17.91
CA CYS A 51 15.81 -10.22 17.59
C CYS A 51 17.18 -10.52 18.19
N SER A 52 17.30 -11.57 18.99
CA SER A 52 18.61 -11.93 19.58
C SER A 52 19.59 -12.51 18.56
N GLY A 53 19.08 -13.03 17.43
CA GLY A 53 19.86 -13.58 16.33
C GLY A 53 19.90 -12.68 15.11
N ALA A 54 20.36 -13.24 13.99
CA ALA A 54 20.31 -12.59 12.69
C ALA A 54 18.86 -12.48 12.17
N TRP A 55 18.58 -11.37 11.47
CA TRP A 55 17.29 -11.11 10.84
C TRP A 55 17.47 -10.48 9.47
N THR A 56 16.45 -10.58 8.64
CA THR A 56 16.35 -9.92 7.34
C THR A 56 15.06 -9.10 7.24
N ALA A 57 15.07 -8.07 6.40
CA ALA A 57 13.91 -7.24 6.09
C ALA A 57 13.76 -7.05 4.59
N GLN A 58 12.52 -7.07 4.10
CA GLN A 58 12.19 -6.76 2.71
C GLN A 58 10.82 -6.09 2.63
N LEU A 59 10.56 -5.35 1.56
CA LEU A 59 9.22 -4.84 1.27
C LEU A 59 8.33 -5.97 0.71
N THR A 60 7.01 -5.90 0.96
CA THR A 60 6.03 -6.88 0.44
C THR A 60 5.93 -6.88 -1.08
N ALA A 61 6.24 -5.74 -1.73
CA ALA A 61 6.30 -5.57 -3.17
C ALA A 61 7.40 -4.55 -3.50
N GLU A 62 7.93 -4.59 -4.73
CA GLU A 62 8.73 -3.48 -5.23
C GLU A 62 7.90 -2.20 -5.21
N SER A 63 8.49 -1.15 -4.66
CA SER A 63 7.81 0.12 -4.46
C SER A 63 8.75 1.25 -4.89
N ALA A 64 8.33 2.01 -5.89
CA ALA A 64 9.09 3.19 -6.34
C ALA A 64 9.12 4.31 -5.28
N TRP A 65 8.20 4.28 -4.31
CA TRP A 65 8.05 5.34 -3.31
C TRP A 65 8.60 5.00 -1.92
N ALA A 66 8.98 3.74 -1.67
CA ALA A 66 9.46 3.30 -0.36
C ALA A 66 10.71 2.44 -0.49
N THR A 67 11.70 2.68 0.38
CA THR A 67 12.95 1.91 0.43
C THR A 67 13.40 1.71 1.87
N LEU A 68 14.10 0.60 2.14
CA LEU A 68 14.73 0.36 3.44
C LEU A 68 16.19 0.82 3.41
N ASP A 69 16.65 1.46 4.49
CA ASP A 69 18.07 1.82 4.66
C ASP A 69 18.95 0.59 4.96
N ARG A 70 18.32 -0.49 5.42
CA ARG A 70 18.98 -1.74 5.79
C ARG A 70 18.04 -2.92 5.59
N THR A 71 18.55 -4.01 5.02
CA THR A 71 17.79 -5.23 4.72
C THR A 71 18.20 -6.44 5.55
N ALA A 72 19.20 -6.30 6.43
CA ALA A 72 19.64 -7.35 7.33
C ALA A 72 20.34 -6.77 8.57
N GLY A 73 20.40 -7.54 9.64
CA GLY A 73 21.09 -7.18 10.86
C GLY A 73 21.07 -8.31 11.89
N SER A 74 21.47 -7.98 13.10
CA SER A 74 21.40 -8.88 14.26
C SER A 74 21.17 -8.06 15.53
N GLY A 75 20.63 -8.69 16.56
CA GLY A 75 20.32 -8.01 17.82
C GLY A 75 19.19 -6.98 17.66
N ILE A 76 19.05 -6.14 18.70
CA ILE A 76 18.09 -5.04 18.69
C ILE A 76 18.62 -3.93 17.77
N THR A 77 17.89 -3.62 16.72
CA THR A 77 18.35 -2.65 15.72
C THR A 77 17.18 -1.84 15.18
N THR A 78 17.38 -0.55 14.95
CA THR A 78 16.41 0.30 14.26
C THR A 78 16.76 0.38 12.77
N ILE A 79 15.82 0.01 11.92
CA ILE A 79 15.84 0.23 10.47
C ILE A 79 15.00 1.45 10.14
N ARG A 80 15.24 2.07 8.99
CA ARG A 80 14.44 3.21 8.51
C ARG A 80 13.79 2.87 7.18
N LEU A 81 12.48 3.02 7.13
CA LEU A 81 11.74 3.09 5.87
C LEU A 81 11.79 4.55 5.40
N ASN A 82 12.47 4.80 4.28
CA ASN A 82 12.43 6.09 3.61
C ASN A 82 11.25 6.05 2.62
N TYR A 83 10.45 7.10 2.58
CA TYR A 83 9.29 7.19 1.69
C TYR A 83 9.21 8.58 1.06
N ALA A 84 8.79 8.59 -0.22
CA ALA A 84 8.58 9.81 -1.02
C ALA A 84 7.23 10.45 -0.72
N ASP A 85 7.03 11.67 -1.19
CA ASP A 85 5.73 12.36 -1.19
C ASP A 85 4.66 11.47 -1.84
N ASN A 86 3.46 11.56 -1.33
CA ASN A 86 2.28 10.93 -1.90
C ASN A 86 1.34 11.98 -2.50
N PRO A 87 1.42 12.27 -3.79
CA PRO A 87 0.52 13.22 -4.45
C PRO A 87 -0.87 12.64 -4.73
N GLY A 88 -1.10 11.36 -4.44
CA GLY A 88 -2.32 10.63 -4.78
C GLY A 88 -3.12 10.17 -3.58
N LEU A 89 -3.77 9.04 -3.74
CA LEU A 89 -4.61 8.37 -2.74
C LEU A 89 -3.78 7.75 -1.62
N THR A 90 -4.44 7.40 -0.50
CA THR A 90 -3.82 6.61 0.57
C THR A 90 -3.23 5.32 0.00
N ARG A 91 -1.96 5.07 0.35
CA ARG A 91 -1.21 3.89 -0.11
C ARG A 91 -0.53 3.18 1.04
N SER A 92 -0.21 1.91 0.88
CA SER A 92 0.44 1.13 1.92
C SER A 92 1.58 0.26 1.38
N VAL A 93 2.50 -0.07 2.27
CA VAL A 93 3.57 -1.03 2.03
C VAL A 93 3.80 -1.83 3.30
N GLY A 94 4.10 -3.12 3.15
CA GLY A 94 4.53 -3.97 4.25
C GLY A 94 6.05 -4.09 4.31
N VAL A 95 6.59 -4.09 5.52
CA VAL A 95 7.98 -4.49 5.79
C VAL A 95 7.94 -5.87 6.42
N VAL A 96 8.36 -6.87 5.65
CA VAL A 96 8.44 -8.28 6.11
C VAL A 96 9.78 -8.50 6.76
N LEU A 97 9.77 -8.90 8.01
CA LEU A 97 10.94 -9.21 8.84
C LEU A 97 10.98 -10.73 9.06
N ARG A 98 12.16 -11.34 8.90
CA ARG A 98 12.39 -12.76 9.16
C ARG A 98 13.59 -12.95 10.06
N GLY A 99 13.43 -13.73 11.12
CA GLY A 99 14.50 -14.05 12.07
C GLY A 99 14.06 -15.14 13.04
N SER A 100 15.00 -15.94 13.56
CA SER A 100 14.72 -17.03 14.51
C SER A 100 13.61 -18.01 14.05
N GLY A 101 13.46 -18.21 12.73
CA GLY A 101 12.39 -19.06 12.17
C GLY A 101 10.99 -18.42 12.17
N LEU A 102 10.87 -17.15 12.55
CA LEU A 102 9.62 -16.38 12.59
C LEU A 102 9.56 -15.36 11.47
N GLU A 103 8.35 -14.97 11.13
CA GLU A 103 8.05 -13.86 10.21
C GLU A 103 7.11 -12.86 10.89
N LYS A 104 7.38 -11.57 10.70
CA LYS A 104 6.54 -10.45 11.13
C LYS A 104 6.40 -9.46 9.99
N THR A 105 5.20 -8.92 9.82
CA THR A 105 4.95 -7.84 8.86
C THR A 105 4.57 -6.56 9.60
N VAL A 106 5.26 -5.48 9.28
CA VAL A 106 4.93 -4.13 9.72
C VAL A 106 4.25 -3.42 8.57
N THR A 107 2.99 -3.05 8.72
CA THR A 107 2.23 -2.32 7.71
C THR A 107 2.42 -0.82 7.89
N VAL A 108 2.84 -0.13 6.85
CA VAL A 108 2.97 1.33 6.83
C VAL A 108 1.94 1.89 5.85
N VAL A 109 1.05 2.73 6.35
CA VAL A 109 0.02 3.43 5.58
C VAL A 109 0.43 4.88 5.43
N GLN A 110 0.59 5.35 4.21
CA GLN A 110 0.84 6.77 3.92
C GLN A 110 -0.47 7.43 3.49
N LYS A 111 -0.83 8.52 4.17
CA LYS A 111 -2.05 9.27 3.90
C LYS A 111 -2.04 9.85 2.49
N ALA A 112 -3.25 10.09 1.96
CA ALA A 112 -3.44 10.79 0.71
C ALA A 112 -2.88 12.21 0.77
N GLY A 113 -2.23 12.65 -0.32
CA GLY A 113 -1.86 14.04 -0.52
C GLY A 113 -2.95 14.82 -1.25
N ILE A 114 -3.84 14.10 -1.92
CA ILE A 114 -4.96 14.70 -2.64
C ILE A 114 -6.14 14.97 -1.69
N THR A 115 -6.74 16.14 -1.81
CA THR A 115 -7.94 16.51 -1.06
C THR A 115 -9.16 16.25 -1.93
N ALA A 116 -10.19 15.59 -1.37
CA ALA A 116 -11.42 15.23 -2.08
C ALA A 116 -11.14 14.58 -3.45
N PRO A 117 -10.61 13.33 -3.47
CA PRO A 117 -10.36 12.62 -4.72
C PRO A 117 -11.67 12.35 -5.44
N GLU A 118 -11.71 12.65 -6.74
CA GLU A 118 -12.90 12.50 -7.58
C GLU A 118 -12.55 11.93 -8.96
N LEU A 119 -13.46 11.11 -9.50
CA LEU A 119 -13.49 10.65 -10.87
C LEU A 119 -14.95 10.64 -11.32
N ILE A 120 -15.30 11.47 -12.29
CA ILE A 120 -16.68 11.73 -12.71
C ILE A 120 -16.80 11.55 -14.22
N PHE A 121 -17.62 10.59 -14.67
CA PHE A 121 -17.94 10.42 -16.08
C PHE A 121 -18.83 11.57 -16.57
N LEU A 122 -18.46 12.17 -17.72
CA LEU A 122 -19.21 13.25 -18.34
C LEU A 122 -20.51 12.75 -18.98
N SER A 123 -20.57 11.49 -19.34
CA SER A 123 -21.75 10.83 -19.90
C SER A 123 -21.84 9.41 -19.33
N LYS A 124 -22.93 9.12 -18.63
CA LYS A 124 -23.14 7.78 -18.01
C LYS A 124 -23.87 6.83 -18.96
N ASP A 125 -24.68 7.36 -19.87
CA ASP A 125 -25.46 6.56 -20.81
C ASP A 125 -25.03 6.83 -22.25
N LEU A 126 -24.56 5.78 -22.92
CA LEU A 126 -24.19 5.81 -24.34
C LEU A 126 -25.09 4.85 -25.10
N ALA A 127 -25.71 5.33 -26.14
CA ALA A 127 -26.60 4.53 -27.01
C ALA A 127 -26.01 4.44 -28.41
N PHE A 128 -25.99 3.23 -28.98
CA PHE A 128 -25.50 2.95 -30.33
C PHE A 128 -26.62 2.27 -31.14
N ALA A 129 -26.65 2.53 -32.43
CA ALA A 129 -27.48 1.75 -33.34
C ALA A 129 -26.96 0.31 -33.46
N ASN A 130 -27.59 -0.52 -34.26
CA ASN A 130 -27.29 -1.96 -34.42
C ASN A 130 -25.96 -2.28 -35.12
N GLY A 131 -25.25 -1.29 -35.66
CA GLY A 131 -23.94 -1.48 -36.32
C GLY A 131 -22.80 -1.75 -35.33
N ALA A 132 -21.60 -1.97 -35.87
CA ALA A 132 -20.37 -1.98 -35.09
C ALA A 132 -19.81 -0.55 -34.97
N TYR A 133 -19.40 -0.15 -33.80
CA TYR A 133 -18.90 1.19 -33.49
C TYR A 133 -17.62 1.17 -32.70
N LYS A 134 -16.88 2.29 -32.79
CA LYS A 134 -15.87 2.66 -31.80
C LYS A 134 -16.44 3.76 -30.91
N GLY A 135 -16.51 3.49 -29.63
CA GLY A 135 -17.05 4.40 -28.63
C GLY A 135 -15.96 5.02 -27.76
N THR A 136 -16.29 6.15 -27.18
CA THR A 136 -15.44 6.84 -26.18
C THR A 136 -16.32 7.34 -25.05
N ALA A 137 -15.94 7.04 -23.81
CA ALA A 137 -16.50 7.65 -22.62
C ALA A 137 -15.45 8.57 -22.00
N ALA A 138 -15.76 9.85 -21.87
CA ALA A 138 -14.89 10.82 -21.24
C ALA A 138 -15.24 11.01 -19.76
N PHE A 139 -14.23 11.25 -18.95
CA PHE A 139 -14.40 11.57 -17.54
C PHE A 139 -13.43 12.69 -17.13
N GLU A 140 -13.73 13.33 -16.01
CA GLU A 140 -12.86 14.30 -15.34
C GLU A 140 -12.43 13.77 -13.99
N THR A 141 -11.18 14.09 -13.58
CA THR A 141 -10.61 13.56 -12.35
C THR A 141 -9.49 14.47 -11.85
N ASN A 142 -9.30 14.52 -10.54
CA ASN A 142 -8.10 15.07 -9.91
C ASN A 142 -7.09 13.98 -9.49
N LEU A 143 -7.37 12.71 -9.80
CA LEU A 143 -6.44 11.60 -9.54
C LEU A 143 -5.24 11.66 -10.48
N PRO A 144 -3.99 11.37 -10.01
CA PRO A 144 -2.81 11.31 -10.88
C PRO A 144 -2.94 10.19 -11.93
N ASP A 145 -2.34 10.41 -13.10
CA ASP A 145 -2.36 9.44 -14.20
C ASP A 145 -1.72 8.09 -13.84
N GLU A 146 -0.69 8.12 -12.99
CA GLU A 146 0.00 6.93 -12.51
C GLU A 146 -0.93 5.94 -11.78
N LEU A 147 -2.00 6.43 -11.16
CA LEU A 147 -2.99 5.58 -10.50
C LEU A 147 -4.00 4.99 -11.49
N LEU A 148 -4.23 5.64 -12.62
CA LEU A 148 -5.28 5.27 -13.58
C LEU A 148 -4.77 4.35 -14.69
N ARG A 149 -3.50 4.49 -15.10
CA ARG A 149 -2.94 3.78 -16.26
C ARG A 149 -2.90 2.26 -16.09
N ASP A 150 -2.82 1.78 -14.86
CA ASP A 150 -2.75 0.35 -14.55
C ASP A 150 -4.13 -0.25 -14.23
N VAL A 151 -5.18 0.59 -14.23
CA VAL A 151 -6.56 0.14 -14.02
C VAL A 151 -7.10 -0.47 -15.30
N VAL A 152 -7.53 -1.72 -15.22
CA VAL A 152 -8.23 -2.39 -16.32
C VAL A 152 -9.72 -2.12 -16.18
N PRO A 153 -10.37 -1.43 -17.15
CA PRO A 153 -11.82 -1.21 -17.11
C PRO A 153 -12.58 -2.55 -17.11
N ALA A 154 -13.58 -2.66 -16.26
CA ALA A 154 -14.40 -3.86 -16.16
C ALA A 154 -15.64 -3.75 -17.06
N VAL A 155 -16.00 -4.83 -17.75
CA VAL A 155 -17.22 -4.88 -18.55
C VAL A 155 -18.17 -5.91 -17.95
N THR A 156 -19.38 -5.46 -17.61
CA THR A 156 -20.46 -6.32 -17.10
C THR A 156 -21.63 -6.31 -18.08
N TYR A 157 -22.06 -7.46 -18.54
CA TYR A 157 -23.16 -7.63 -19.48
C TYR A 157 -24.45 -7.98 -18.74
N ALA A 158 -25.59 -7.45 -19.20
CA ALA A 158 -26.91 -7.77 -18.66
C ALA A 158 -27.31 -9.23 -18.88
N ALA A 159 -26.81 -9.86 -19.95
CA ALA A 159 -27.02 -11.27 -20.24
C ALA A 159 -25.73 -12.06 -20.24
N GLU A 160 -25.70 -13.24 -19.63
CA GLU A 160 -24.52 -14.11 -19.63
C GLU A 160 -24.14 -14.55 -21.06
N GLY A 161 -22.83 -14.56 -21.34
CA GLY A 161 -22.26 -15.02 -22.62
C GLY A 161 -22.28 -13.99 -23.75
N ASP A 162 -22.72 -12.77 -23.51
CA ASP A 162 -22.87 -11.74 -24.55
C ASP A 162 -21.66 -10.75 -24.56
N ALA A 163 -20.50 -11.25 -24.91
CA ALA A 163 -19.26 -10.43 -24.98
C ALA A 163 -19.23 -9.63 -26.32
N TRP A 164 -19.91 -8.49 -26.36
CA TRP A 164 -19.99 -7.63 -27.56
C TRP A 164 -19.21 -6.30 -27.44
N ILE A 165 -18.59 -6.03 -26.31
CA ILE A 165 -17.67 -4.90 -26.12
C ILE A 165 -16.25 -5.46 -26.06
N SER A 166 -15.32 -4.85 -26.79
CA SER A 166 -13.90 -5.20 -26.84
C SER A 166 -13.03 -3.95 -26.82
N ASP A 167 -11.72 -4.15 -26.72
CA ASP A 167 -10.70 -3.11 -26.80
C ASP A 167 -10.95 -1.95 -25.82
N VAL A 168 -11.38 -2.28 -24.60
CA VAL A 168 -11.67 -1.29 -23.57
C VAL A 168 -10.35 -0.85 -22.94
N VAL A 169 -9.95 0.39 -23.24
CA VAL A 169 -8.64 0.92 -22.84
C VAL A 169 -8.78 2.33 -22.30
N TYR A 170 -8.06 2.61 -21.19
CA TYR A 170 -7.89 3.95 -20.69
C TYR A 170 -6.81 4.72 -21.48
N HIS A 171 -7.09 5.98 -21.76
CA HIS A 171 -6.14 6.95 -22.30
C HIS A 171 -6.20 8.24 -21.50
N ALA A 172 -5.02 8.81 -21.16
CA ALA A 172 -4.98 10.19 -20.74
C ALA A 172 -5.42 11.09 -21.90
N ASP A 173 -6.27 12.07 -21.63
CA ASP A 173 -6.64 13.07 -22.61
C ASP A 173 -5.67 14.25 -22.48
N ASP A 174 -4.90 14.54 -23.54
CA ASP A 174 -4.00 15.70 -23.62
C ASP A 174 -4.75 17.02 -23.86
N ALA A 175 -6.07 16.97 -24.04
CA ALA A 175 -6.87 18.18 -24.14
C ALA A 175 -6.83 18.96 -22.83
N GLU A 176 -6.63 20.27 -22.92
CA GLU A 176 -6.76 21.14 -21.74
C GLU A 176 -8.14 20.90 -21.11
N ALA A 177 -8.17 20.58 -19.84
CA ALA A 177 -9.40 20.46 -19.08
C ALA A 177 -10.13 21.80 -19.21
N GLY A 178 -11.40 21.78 -19.65
CA GLY A 178 -12.25 22.96 -19.64
C GLY A 178 -12.32 23.55 -18.23
N GLU A 179 -12.94 24.70 -18.05
CA GLU A 179 -13.27 25.25 -16.74
C GLU A 179 -14.17 24.23 -16.01
N THR A 180 -13.59 23.50 -15.08
CA THR A 180 -14.30 22.52 -14.25
C THR A 180 -14.42 23.06 -12.83
N GLU A 181 -15.46 22.64 -12.11
CA GLU A 181 -15.62 23.00 -10.70
C GLU A 181 -14.57 22.31 -9.81
N ILE A 182 -13.88 21.29 -10.33
CA ILE A 182 -12.84 20.54 -9.62
C ILE A 182 -11.49 21.21 -9.89
N PRO A 183 -10.85 21.81 -8.88
CA PRO A 183 -9.52 22.37 -9.03
C PRO A 183 -8.52 21.31 -9.50
N LEU A 184 -7.73 21.60 -10.54
CA LEU A 184 -6.73 20.70 -11.12
C LEU A 184 -7.31 19.47 -11.81
N ALA A 185 -8.58 19.45 -12.21
CA ALA A 185 -9.18 18.36 -12.96
C ALA A 185 -8.50 18.20 -14.33
N ARG A 186 -8.16 16.98 -14.65
CA ARG A 186 -7.71 16.56 -15.98
C ARG A 186 -8.75 15.64 -16.60
N ARG A 187 -8.68 15.47 -17.90
CA ARG A 187 -9.54 14.54 -18.62
C ARG A 187 -8.88 13.18 -18.80
N GLY A 188 -9.72 12.14 -18.79
CA GLY A 188 -9.38 10.81 -19.22
C GLY A 188 -10.45 10.28 -20.17
N LEU A 189 -10.07 9.33 -21.00
CA LEU A 189 -10.93 8.68 -21.98
C LEU A 189 -10.89 7.17 -21.78
N ILE A 190 -12.05 6.54 -21.79
CA ILE A 190 -12.18 5.10 -22.00
C ILE A 190 -12.63 4.88 -23.43
N THR A 191 -11.78 4.27 -24.26
CA THR A 191 -12.14 3.86 -25.61
C THR A 191 -12.56 2.41 -25.62
N PHE A 192 -13.48 2.04 -26.51
CA PHE A 192 -13.95 0.68 -26.68
C PHE A 192 -14.50 0.44 -28.08
N ALA A 193 -14.65 -0.81 -28.47
CA ALA A 193 -15.32 -1.22 -29.70
C ALA A 193 -16.58 -2.03 -29.36
N THR A 194 -17.63 -1.87 -30.16
CA THR A 194 -18.86 -2.67 -30.06
C THR A 194 -19.05 -3.52 -31.30
N ALA A 195 -19.42 -4.78 -31.13
CA ALA A 195 -19.83 -5.63 -32.25
C ALA A 195 -21.25 -5.27 -32.71
N ALA A 196 -21.57 -5.52 -34.01
CA ALA A 196 -22.90 -5.34 -34.55
C ALA A 196 -23.93 -6.20 -33.78
N ASN A 197 -25.11 -5.64 -33.55
CA ASN A 197 -26.24 -6.35 -32.96
C ASN A 197 -27.16 -6.93 -34.03
N ALA A 198 -27.10 -8.23 -34.25
CA ALA A 198 -27.93 -8.94 -35.21
C ALA A 198 -29.19 -9.58 -34.58
N THR A 199 -29.40 -9.41 -33.28
CA THR A 199 -30.50 -10.09 -32.55
C THR A 199 -31.85 -9.43 -32.75
N GLY A 200 -31.89 -8.16 -33.13
CA GLY A 200 -33.13 -7.37 -33.22
C GLY A 200 -33.61 -6.82 -31.88
N GLU A 201 -33.01 -7.26 -30.75
CA GLU A 201 -33.35 -6.80 -29.40
C GLU A 201 -32.22 -5.93 -28.82
N PRO A 202 -32.54 -4.92 -27.96
CA PRO A 202 -31.53 -4.12 -27.31
C PRO A 202 -30.61 -4.95 -26.39
N ARG A 203 -29.32 -4.66 -26.39
CA ARG A 203 -28.32 -5.21 -25.44
C ARG A 203 -27.78 -4.11 -24.57
N THR A 204 -27.50 -4.44 -23.32
CA THR A 204 -26.93 -3.50 -22.34
C THR A 204 -25.68 -4.09 -21.69
N ALA A 205 -24.68 -3.25 -21.51
CA ALA A 205 -23.51 -3.55 -20.71
C ALA A 205 -23.08 -2.31 -19.94
N THR A 206 -22.43 -2.52 -18.83
CA THR A 206 -21.79 -1.47 -18.03
C THR A 206 -20.28 -1.58 -18.18
N VAL A 207 -19.61 -0.46 -18.45
CA VAL A 207 -18.16 -0.35 -18.41
C VAL A 207 -17.80 0.41 -17.15
N GLY A 208 -17.25 -0.31 -16.16
CA GLY A 208 -16.80 0.26 -14.89
C GLY A 208 -15.32 0.64 -14.95
N PHE A 209 -14.98 1.78 -14.38
CA PHE A 209 -13.60 2.24 -14.23
C PHE A 209 -13.44 2.94 -12.91
N SER A 210 -12.77 2.27 -11.96
CA SER A 210 -12.62 2.77 -10.61
C SER A 210 -11.24 2.46 -10.02
N VAL A 211 -10.84 3.26 -9.05
CA VAL A 211 -9.61 3.08 -8.26
C VAL A 211 -9.98 2.88 -6.81
N THR A 212 -9.32 1.95 -6.15
CA THR A 212 -9.50 1.70 -4.71
C THR A 212 -8.24 2.13 -3.97
N ASP A 213 -8.39 2.91 -2.90
CA ASP A 213 -7.27 3.27 -2.04
C ASP A 213 -6.92 2.18 -1.02
N ALA A 214 -5.84 2.41 -0.23
CA ALA A 214 -5.38 1.44 0.78
C ALA A 214 -6.33 1.33 2.00
N ASP A 215 -7.27 2.25 2.15
CA ASP A 215 -8.32 2.21 3.19
C ASP A 215 -9.62 1.55 2.68
N GLY A 216 -9.66 1.18 1.39
CA GLY A 216 -10.81 0.53 0.75
C GLY A 216 -11.86 1.48 0.18
N ASN A 217 -11.57 2.78 0.10
CA ASN A 217 -12.47 3.73 -0.56
C ASN A 217 -12.36 3.58 -2.08
N VAL A 218 -13.51 3.59 -2.76
CA VAL A 218 -13.62 3.45 -4.22
C VAL A 218 -13.94 4.80 -4.83
N PHE A 219 -13.21 5.18 -5.88
CA PHE A 219 -13.39 6.42 -6.65
C PHE A 219 -13.63 6.06 -8.12
N GLY A 220 -14.72 6.55 -8.70
CA GLY A 220 -15.25 6.19 -10.01
C GLY A 220 -16.46 5.28 -9.92
N ASP A 221 -16.96 4.80 -11.07
CA ASP A 221 -18.12 3.92 -11.22
C ASP A 221 -17.74 2.62 -11.97
#